data_42f183669c47b5b2c23a50f57d3513c4
#
_entry.id   42f183669c47b5b2c23a50f57d3513c4
#
_cell.length_a   1.000
_cell.length_b   1.000
_cell.length_c   1.000
_cell.angle_alpha   90.00
_cell.angle_beta   90.00
_cell.angle_gamma   90.00
#
_symmetry.space_group_name_H-M   'P 1'
#
loop_
_entity.id
_entity.type
_entity.pdbx_description
1 polymer ?
#
loop_
_entity_poly.entity_id
_entity_poly.type
_entity_poly.pdbx_seq_one_letter_code
_entity_poly.pdbx_strand_id
1 'polypeptide(L)'
;MEELKHECGVAMIRLLQPLEYYEKKYGTWMYGLNKLYLLMEKQHNRGQEGAGLACVKLEANPGEEYMFRERALGSGAITEIFGTVQNHFKDLAPEQLHDAGYAKKCLPFAGEVYMGHLRYSTTGKSGISYVHPFLRRNNWRAKNLALCGNFNMTNVDEIFARITADGQHPRKYADTYIMLEQVGHRLDREVERLYVECEKEGLKGMDITYAIEDRIDLGNVLKTSSKEWDGGYVICGMTGSGESFAVRDPWGIRPAFWYMDDEIMVLASERPVIQTALNVSAGSINELQPGQAILISKTGKMRLAQINRAKEKKACSFERIYFSRGSDMDIYKERKQLGEKLVNPILKAVDYDVEHTVFSFIPNTAEVAFYGLLEGFDNYLNELKVKKIEALGHHPNHEELEKILSWRIRSEKVAIKDIKLRTFIAEGNSRNDLAAHVYDITYGSLVPHVDNLVIIDDSIVRGTTLRQSIIGILDRLHPKKIVIVSSSPQVRYPDYYGIDMASMDQFIAFKAAIDLLKERDMKDVIARAYNKSKDQVGLPKEQMVNYVKEIYAPFTNEEIAAKMVELLTPKGTQAKVEIVYQTLEGLHEACPNHTGDWYFSGDYPTPGGVKLVNQAFIDYIEKVYQF
;
A
#
# COMPACT_ATOMS: atom_id res chain seq x y z
N MET A 1 -8.36 9.52 -15.06
CA MET A 1 -7.56 9.74 -13.85
C MET A 1 -6.71 8.51 -13.64
N GLU A 2 -5.40 8.64 -13.81
CA GLU A 2 -4.49 7.61 -13.32
C GLU A 2 -4.15 7.99 -11.88
N GLU A 3 -4.99 7.56 -10.94
CA GLU A 3 -4.63 7.54 -9.53
C GLU A 3 -3.44 6.61 -9.35
N LEU A 4 -2.55 6.95 -8.42
CA LEU A 4 -1.59 6.00 -7.89
C LEU A 4 -2.37 4.75 -7.51
N LYS A 5 -2.03 3.66 -8.15
CA LYS A 5 -2.70 2.40 -7.92
C LYS A 5 -2.23 1.86 -6.57
N HIS A 6 -3.21 1.45 -5.76
CA HIS A 6 -3.01 1.05 -4.38
C HIS A 6 -2.33 -0.32 -4.24
N GLU A 7 -1.80 -0.59 -3.07
CA GLU A 7 -1.23 -1.87 -2.70
C GLU A 7 -2.29 -2.91 -2.36
N CYS A 8 -1.91 -4.20 -2.42
CA CYS A 8 -2.77 -5.30 -1.98
C CYS A 8 -3.05 -5.24 -0.47
N GLY A 9 -4.22 -5.78 -0.06
CA GLY A 9 -4.59 -6.02 1.33
C GLY A 9 -4.61 -7.50 1.64
N VAL A 10 -4.11 -7.90 2.82
CA VAL A 10 -4.17 -9.28 3.31
C VAL A 10 -4.95 -9.35 4.61
N ALA A 11 -5.68 -10.46 4.80
CA ALA A 11 -6.31 -10.81 6.06
C ALA A 11 -6.15 -12.32 6.31
N MET A 12 -5.90 -12.72 7.54
CA MET A 12 -5.84 -14.12 7.95
C MET A 12 -6.51 -14.27 9.30
N ILE A 13 -7.29 -15.32 9.45
CA ILE A 13 -8.00 -15.67 10.70
C ILE A 13 -7.75 -17.14 11.03
N ARG A 14 -7.47 -17.40 12.31
CA ARG A 14 -7.50 -18.72 12.93
C ARG A 14 -8.44 -18.68 14.11
N LEU A 15 -9.55 -19.41 14.04
CA LEU A 15 -10.47 -19.63 15.16
C LEU A 15 -9.83 -20.64 16.14
N LEU A 16 -9.73 -20.29 17.40
CA LEU A 16 -9.04 -21.08 18.44
C LEU A 16 -9.97 -22.02 19.21
N GLN A 17 -11.27 -21.83 19.05
CA GLN A 17 -12.32 -22.66 19.62
C GLN A 17 -13.07 -23.42 18.51
N PRO A 18 -13.77 -24.51 18.82
CA PRO A 18 -14.61 -25.21 17.85
C PRO A 18 -15.82 -24.34 17.43
N LEU A 19 -16.37 -24.59 16.22
CA LEU A 19 -17.47 -23.79 15.67
C LEU A 19 -18.71 -23.73 16.58
N GLU A 20 -18.96 -24.80 17.35
CA GLU A 20 -20.05 -24.89 18.34
C GLU A 20 -19.92 -23.84 19.44
N TYR A 21 -18.70 -23.46 19.81
CA TYR A 21 -18.44 -22.40 20.76
C TYR A 21 -18.97 -21.04 20.25
N TYR A 22 -18.69 -20.71 18.98
CA TYR A 22 -19.11 -19.44 18.38
C TYR A 22 -20.61 -19.41 18.14
N GLU A 23 -21.21 -20.54 17.74
CA GLU A 23 -22.67 -20.68 17.65
C GLU A 23 -23.33 -20.37 19.00
N LYS A 24 -22.83 -20.97 20.07
CA LYS A 24 -23.37 -20.75 21.43
C LYS A 24 -23.18 -19.32 21.93
N LYS A 25 -22.00 -18.72 21.68
CA LYS A 25 -21.64 -17.42 22.23
C LYS A 25 -22.16 -16.25 21.41
N TYR A 26 -22.11 -16.36 20.10
CA TYR A 26 -22.40 -15.27 19.16
C TYR A 26 -23.66 -15.51 18.32
N GLY A 27 -24.32 -16.66 18.48
CA GLY A 27 -25.50 -17.04 17.74
C GLY A 27 -25.23 -17.44 16.28
N THR A 28 -23.97 -17.71 15.93
CA THR A 28 -23.58 -18.14 14.58
C THR A 28 -22.21 -18.81 14.55
N TRP A 29 -22.13 -19.97 13.91
CA TRP A 29 -20.85 -20.62 13.61
C TRP A 29 -20.04 -19.86 12.54
N MET A 30 -20.69 -18.97 11.77
CA MET A 30 -20.05 -18.15 10.73
C MET A 30 -19.20 -16.99 11.29
N TYR A 31 -18.93 -16.96 12.59
CA TYR A 31 -18.17 -15.89 13.24
C TYR A 31 -16.86 -15.55 12.50
N GLY A 32 -16.04 -16.54 12.16
CA GLY A 32 -14.78 -16.34 11.43
C GLY A 32 -14.98 -15.74 10.04
N LEU A 33 -15.97 -16.25 9.30
CA LEU A 33 -16.34 -15.76 7.96
C LEU A 33 -16.84 -14.30 8.01
N ASN A 34 -17.68 -13.97 9.00
CA ASN A 34 -18.18 -12.61 9.22
C ASN A 34 -17.04 -11.64 9.61
N LYS A 35 -16.08 -12.09 10.43
CA LYS A 35 -14.90 -11.28 10.76
C LYS A 35 -13.99 -11.08 9.57
N LEU A 36 -13.82 -12.10 8.71
CA LEU A 36 -13.06 -11.96 7.47
C LEU A 36 -13.70 -10.93 6.53
N TYR A 37 -15.02 -10.98 6.36
CA TYR A 37 -15.76 -9.97 5.59
C TYR A 37 -15.47 -8.55 6.10
N LEU A 38 -15.57 -8.33 7.41
CA LEU A 38 -15.29 -7.02 8.00
C LEU A 38 -13.84 -6.58 7.80
N LEU A 39 -12.87 -7.49 7.95
CA LEU A 39 -11.46 -7.19 7.71
C LEU A 39 -11.22 -6.79 6.25
N MET A 40 -11.84 -7.47 5.29
CA MET A 40 -11.70 -7.16 3.87
C MET A 40 -12.40 -5.84 3.53
N GLU A 41 -13.63 -5.62 3.97
CA GLU A 41 -14.37 -4.36 3.75
C GLU A 41 -13.64 -3.15 4.37
N LYS A 42 -13.07 -3.31 5.55
CA LYS A 42 -12.30 -2.23 6.20
C LYS A 42 -10.97 -1.95 5.53
N GLN A 43 -10.50 -2.83 4.63
CA GLN A 43 -9.31 -2.65 3.81
C GLN A 43 -9.62 -2.36 2.33
N HIS A 44 -10.87 -2.05 1.96
CA HIS A 44 -11.26 -1.81 0.57
C HIS A 44 -10.47 -0.68 -0.12
N ASN A 45 -9.86 0.22 0.65
CA ASN A 45 -8.94 1.23 0.14
C ASN A 45 -7.70 0.61 -0.53
N ARG A 46 -7.30 -0.61 -0.19
CA ARG A 46 -6.10 -1.26 -0.75
C ARG A 46 -6.41 -1.95 -2.07
N GLY A 47 -7.19 -2.83 -2.31
CA GLY A 47 -7.38 -3.51 -3.59
C GLY A 47 -8.80 -3.39 -4.11
N GLN A 48 -8.97 -2.81 -5.30
CA GLN A 48 -10.27 -2.60 -5.95
C GLN A 48 -10.42 -3.32 -7.29
N GLU A 49 -9.41 -4.09 -7.72
CA GLU A 49 -9.45 -4.81 -9.01
C GLU A 49 -9.90 -6.26 -8.88
N GLY A 50 -9.95 -6.76 -7.67
CA GLY A 50 -10.42 -8.11 -7.38
C GLY A 50 -10.24 -8.46 -5.92
N ALA A 51 -10.93 -9.50 -5.49
CA ALA A 51 -10.83 -10.06 -4.16
C ALA A 51 -10.90 -11.58 -4.19
N GLY A 52 -10.40 -12.22 -3.14
CA GLY A 52 -10.54 -13.64 -2.99
C GLY A 52 -10.43 -14.07 -1.53
N LEU A 53 -11.06 -15.18 -1.24
CA LEU A 53 -10.97 -15.82 0.06
C LEU A 53 -10.65 -17.32 -0.09
N ALA A 54 -10.02 -17.89 0.92
CA ALA A 54 -9.88 -19.32 1.09
C ALA A 54 -10.19 -19.71 2.53
N CYS A 55 -10.65 -20.96 2.69
CA CYS A 55 -11.02 -21.55 3.98
C CYS A 55 -10.52 -22.97 4.08
N VAL A 56 -10.08 -23.39 5.27
CA VAL A 56 -9.71 -24.78 5.58
C VAL A 56 -10.53 -25.26 6.78
N LYS A 57 -11.11 -26.46 6.62
CA LYS A 57 -11.69 -27.25 7.70
C LYS A 57 -10.61 -28.09 8.36
N LEU A 58 -10.48 -28.02 9.66
CA LEU A 58 -9.49 -28.81 10.40
C LEU A 58 -9.85 -30.30 10.44
N GLU A 59 -11.14 -30.58 10.57
CA GLU A 59 -11.68 -31.93 10.60
C GLU A 59 -12.32 -32.27 9.25
N ALA A 60 -11.79 -33.25 8.57
CA ALA A 60 -12.35 -33.82 7.35
C ALA A 60 -11.88 -35.26 7.21
N ASN A 61 -12.80 -36.15 6.83
CA ASN A 61 -12.47 -37.55 6.54
C ASN A 61 -11.94 -37.71 5.11
N PRO A 62 -11.22 -38.77 4.82
CA PRO A 62 -10.89 -39.13 3.45
C PRO A 62 -12.16 -39.22 2.58
N GLY A 63 -12.16 -38.47 1.45
CA GLY A 63 -13.30 -38.35 0.55
C GLY A 63 -14.15 -37.06 0.76
N GLU A 64 -13.88 -36.29 1.80
CA GLU A 64 -14.51 -35.00 2.04
C GLU A 64 -13.61 -33.85 1.58
N GLU A 65 -14.21 -32.78 1.00
CA GLU A 65 -13.46 -31.56 0.66
C GLU A 65 -13.23 -30.73 1.94
N TYR A 66 -12.01 -30.23 2.10
CA TYR A 66 -11.56 -29.51 3.29
C TYR A 66 -10.96 -28.13 3.00
N MET A 67 -10.69 -27.83 1.72
CA MET A 67 -10.04 -26.56 1.33
C MET A 67 -10.85 -25.88 0.22
N PHE A 68 -11.44 -24.76 0.53
CA PHE A 68 -12.34 -24.00 -0.32
C PHE A 68 -11.72 -22.67 -0.72
N ARG A 69 -12.07 -22.15 -1.90
CA ARG A 69 -11.61 -20.87 -2.41
C ARG A 69 -12.63 -20.24 -3.33
N GLU A 70 -12.90 -18.92 -3.13
CA GLU A 70 -13.66 -18.08 -4.05
C GLU A 70 -12.86 -16.84 -4.46
N ARG A 71 -13.07 -16.35 -5.69
CA ARG A 71 -12.39 -15.19 -6.26
C ARG A 71 -13.28 -14.47 -7.23
N ALA A 72 -13.19 -13.12 -7.25
CA ALA A 72 -13.91 -12.27 -8.18
C ALA A 72 -13.06 -11.10 -8.65
N LEU A 73 -13.47 -10.44 -9.73
CA LEU A 73 -12.83 -9.27 -10.33
C LEU A 73 -13.70 -8.02 -10.13
N GLY A 74 -13.05 -6.86 -10.15
CA GLY A 74 -13.71 -5.56 -10.10
C GLY A 74 -13.97 -5.03 -8.71
N SER A 75 -14.50 -3.82 -8.64
CA SER A 75 -14.71 -3.09 -7.39
C SER A 75 -15.79 -3.70 -6.48
N GLY A 76 -16.68 -4.52 -7.01
CA GLY A 76 -17.71 -5.27 -6.27
C GLY A 76 -17.26 -6.67 -5.83
N ALA A 77 -15.99 -7.03 -6.03
CA ALA A 77 -15.50 -8.39 -5.83
C ALA A 77 -15.72 -8.93 -4.41
N ILE A 78 -15.61 -8.11 -3.37
CA ILE A 78 -15.86 -8.53 -1.98
C ILE A 78 -17.33 -8.98 -1.84
N THR A 79 -18.26 -8.15 -2.26
CA THR A 79 -19.69 -8.49 -2.20
C THR A 79 -20.01 -9.73 -3.01
N GLU A 80 -19.42 -9.89 -4.19
CA GLU A 80 -19.61 -11.04 -5.06
C GLU A 80 -19.14 -12.35 -4.41
N ILE A 81 -17.92 -12.41 -3.89
CA ILE A 81 -17.38 -13.64 -3.28
C ILE A 81 -18.15 -14.05 -2.02
N PHE A 82 -18.51 -13.09 -1.15
CA PHE A 82 -19.31 -13.41 0.04
C PHE A 82 -20.75 -13.75 -0.31
N GLY A 83 -21.35 -13.14 -1.33
CA GLY A 83 -22.63 -13.52 -1.88
C GLY A 83 -22.63 -14.95 -2.43
N THR A 84 -21.57 -15.34 -3.16
CA THR A 84 -21.37 -16.72 -3.64
C THR A 84 -21.31 -17.72 -2.48
N VAL A 85 -20.54 -17.38 -1.43
CA VAL A 85 -20.44 -18.22 -0.23
C VAL A 85 -21.79 -18.33 0.47
N GLN A 86 -22.51 -17.23 0.65
CA GLN A 86 -23.84 -17.22 1.29
C GLN A 86 -24.89 -18.02 0.51
N ASN A 87 -24.77 -18.09 -0.82
CA ASN A 87 -25.67 -18.90 -1.64
C ASN A 87 -25.65 -20.39 -1.29
N HIS A 88 -24.56 -20.91 -0.69
CA HIS A 88 -24.52 -22.29 -0.19
C HIS A 88 -25.42 -22.50 1.04
N PHE A 89 -25.83 -21.43 1.72
CA PHE A 89 -26.58 -21.49 2.98
C PHE A 89 -28.04 -21.03 2.87
N LYS A 90 -28.44 -20.38 1.76
CA LYS A 90 -29.73 -19.70 1.61
C LYS A 90 -30.95 -20.60 1.69
N ASP A 91 -30.80 -21.88 1.29
CA ASP A 91 -31.92 -22.83 1.22
C ASP A 91 -31.94 -23.81 2.42
N LEU A 92 -31.10 -23.56 3.44
CA LEU A 92 -31.05 -24.37 4.65
C LEU A 92 -32.21 -24.05 5.58
N ALA A 93 -32.77 -25.10 6.21
CA ALA A 93 -33.70 -24.90 7.31
C ALA A 93 -33.00 -24.19 8.49
N PRO A 94 -33.72 -23.38 9.31
CA PRO A 94 -33.13 -22.68 10.45
C PRO A 94 -32.36 -23.61 11.41
N GLU A 95 -32.88 -24.81 11.63
CA GLU A 95 -32.24 -25.82 12.48
C GLU A 95 -30.90 -26.29 11.93
N GLN A 96 -30.77 -26.42 10.61
CA GLN A 96 -29.50 -26.76 9.94
C GLN A 96 -28.53 -25.60 9.91
N LEU A 97 -29.04 -24.38 9.72
CA LEU A 97 -28.22 -23.16 9.69
C LEU A 97 -27.57 -22.89 11.06
N HIS A 98 -28.22 -23.26 12.16
CA HIS A 98 -27.71 -23.09 13.53
C HIS A 98 -27.07 -24.35 14.11
N ASP A 99 -26.90 -25.41 13.31
CA ASP A 99 -26.17 -26.61 13.70
C ASP A 99 -24.71 -26.55 13.24
N ALA A 100 -23.81 -26.17 14.13
CA ALA A 100 -22.38 -26.11 13.84
C ALA A 100 -21.78 -27.48 13.49
N GLY A 101 -22.31 -28.57 14.06
CA GLY A 101 -21.89 -29.94 13.73
C GLY A 101 -22.28 -30.33 12.31
N TYR A 102 -23.50 -29.99 11.89
CA TYR A 102 -23.95 -30.14 10.53
C TYR A 102 -23.11 -29.27 9.57
N ALA A 103 -22.86 -28.02 9.92
CA ALA A 103 -22.05 -27.11 9.12
C ALA A 103 -20.66 -27.63 8.86
N LYS A 104 -19.96 -28.10 9.89
CA LYS A 104 -18.62 -28.72 9.78
C LYS A 104 -18.59 -29.86 8.78
N LYS A 105 -19.58 -30.73 8.80
CA LYS A 105 -19.63 -31.94 7.94
C LYS A 105 -20.07 -31.63 6.53
N CYS A 106 -21.11 -30.81 6.37
CA CYS A 106 -21.88 -30.71 5.12
C CYS A 106 -21.64 -29.40 4.36
N LEU A 107 -21.30 -28.28 5.03
CA LEU A 107 -21.29 -27.00 4.39
C LEU A 107 -19.89 -26.57 3.93
N PRO A 108 -19.72 -26.03 2.71
CA PRO A 108 -18.48 -25.43 2.28
C PRO A 108 -18.20 -24.17 3.13
N PHE A 109 -16.94 -23.78 3.26
CA PHE A 109 -16.48 -22.61 4.02
C PHE A 109 -16.81 -22.63 5.53
N ALA A 110 -17.38 -23.71 6.07
CA ALA A 110 -17.57 -23.91 7.51
C ALA A 110 -16.28 -24.49 8.14
N GLY A 111 -15.26 -23.68 8.23
CA GLY A 111 -13.94 -24.08 8.73
C GLY A 111 -13.42 -23.13 9.81
N GLU A 112 -12.19 -23.36 10.25
CA GLU A 112 -11.56 -22.65 11.36
C GLU A 112 -10.36 -21.80 10.91
N VAL A 113 -9.88 -21.94 9.67
CA VAL A 113 -8.78 -21.17 9.10
C VAL A 113 -9.27 -20.44 7.87
N TYR A 114 -9.10 -19.12 7.84
CA TYR A 114 -9.53 -18.28 6.74
C TYR A 114 -8.40 -17.37 6.28
N MET A 115 -8.42 -17.07 4.97
CA MET A 115 -7.50 -16.14 4.32
C MET A 115 -8.28 -15.27 3.35
N GLY A 116 -8.08 -13.96 3.41
CA GLY A 116 -8.66 -12.97 2.50
C GLY A 116 -7.59 -12.14 1.82
N HIS A 117 -7.86 -11.74 0.58
CA HIS A 117 -6.96 -10.91 -0.21
C HIS A 117 -7.74 -9.90 -1.02
N LEU A 118 -7.25 -8.67 -1.04
CA LEU A 118 -7.70 -7.59 -1.90
C LEU A 118 -6.60 -7.28 -2.91
N ARG A 119 -6.93 -7.45 -4.19
CA ARG A 119 -5.94 -7.34 -5.24
C ARG A 119 -5.86 -5.94 -5.80
N TYR A 120 -4.62 -5.52 -5.98
CA TYR A 120 -4.24 -4.47 -6.87
C TYR A 120 -3.19 -4.98 -7.89
N SER A 121 -3.33 -4.64 -9.17
CA SER A 121 -2.46 -5.15 -10.25
C SER A 121 -1.29 -4.19 -10.49
N THR A 122 -0.08 -4.59 -10.12
CA THR A 122 1.14 -3.78 -10.30
C THR A 122 1.87 -4.06 -11.62
N THR A 123 1.67 -5.24 -12.22
CA THR A 123 2.46 -5.71 -13.40
C THR A 123 1.66 -5.79 -14.70
N GLY A 124 0.51 -5.13 -14.80
CA GLY A 124 -0.30 -5.09 -16.03
C GLY A 124 -1.00 -6.40 -16.41
N LYS A 125 -0.78 -7.51 -15.71
CA LYS A 125 -1.49 -8.77 -15.95
C LYS A 125 -2.81 -8.77 -15.21
N SER A 126 -3.93 -8.73 -15.96
CA SER A 126 -5.29 -8.73 -15.44
C SER A 126 -5.95 -10.11 -15.57
N GLY A 127 -7.09 -10.29 -14.91
CA GLY A 127 -7.93 -11.49 -15.00
C GLY A 127 -7.93 -12.34 -13.73
N ILE A 128 -8.96 -13.18 -13.61
CA ILE A 128 -9.24 -14.03 -12.44
C ILE A 128 -8.07 -14.98 -12.11
N SER A 129 -7.27 -15.33 -13.09
CA SER A 129 -6.10 -16.19 -12.91
C SER A 129 -5.00 -15.60 -12.04
N TYR A 130 -5.03 -14.28 -11.83
CA TYR A 130 -4.04 -13.54 -11.04
C TYR A 130 -4.61 -13.03 -9.70
N VAL A 131 -5.88 -13.34 -9.40
CA VAL A 131 -6.49 -13.01 -8.10
C VAL A 131 -6.08 -14.05 -7.07
N HIS A 132 -5.57 -13.59 -5.92
CA HIS A 132 -5.24 -14.43 -4.79
C HIS A 132 -6.52 -14.82 -4.01
N PRO A 133 -6.48 -15.87 -3.17
CA PRO A 133 -5.38 -16.81 -2.91
C PRO A 133 -5.11 -17.76 -4.08
N PHE A 134 -3.83 -18.07 -4.31
CA PHE A 134 -3.44 -19.17 -5.19
C PHE A 134 -3.49 -20.48 -4.42
N LEU A 135 -3.82 -21.57 -5.12
CA LEU A 135 -4.01 -22.89 -4.52
C LEU A 135 -3.21 -23.94 -5.26
N ARG A 136 -2.38 -24.66 -4.51
CA ARG A 136 -1.68 -25.86 -4.92
C ARG A 136 -2.36 -27.07 -4.32
N ARG A 137 -2.73 -28.05 -5.14
CA ARG A 137 -3.41 -29.29 -4.75
C ARG A 137 -2.47 -30.48 -4.78
N ASN A 138 -2.65 -31.38 -3.82
CA ASN A 138 -1.93 -32.65 -3.69
C ASN A 138 -2.83 -33.69 -3.01
N ASN A 139 -2.49 -34.99 -3.13
CA ASN A 139 -3.19 -36.08 -2.45
C ASN A 139 -2.96 -36.07 -0.93
N TRP A 140 -1.83 -35.53 -0.48
CA TRP A 140 -1.53 -35.38 0.93
C TRP A 140 -2.08 -34.05 1.41
N ARG A 141 -2.90 -34.09 2.45
CA ARG A 141 -3.54 -32.89 3.02
C ARG A 141 -2.51 -31.85 3.42
N ALA A 142 -1.44 -32.26 4.11
CA ALA A 142 -0.35 -31.39 4.53
C ALA A 142 0.46 -30.78 3.37
N LYS A 143 0.42 -31.35 2.15
CA LYS A 143 1.07 -30.82 0.95
C LYS A 143 0.21 -29.82 0.16
N ASN A 144 -1.09 -29.70 0.47
CA ASN A 144 -1.93 -28.65 -0.13
C ASN A 144 -1.56 -27.31 0.50
N LEU A 145 -1.51 -26.27 -0.33
CA LEU A 145 -1.09 -24.95 0.09
C LEU A 145 -1.94 -23.88 -0.61
N ALA A 146 -2.59 -23.02 0.17
CA ALA A 146 -3.10 -21.75 -0.31
C ALA A 146 -2.14 -20.63 0.10
N LEU A 147 -1.91 -19.66 -0.80
CA LEU A 147 -1.00 -18.55 -0.58
C LEU A 147 -1.58 -17.25 -1.13
N CYS A 148 -1.47 -16.19 -0.34
CA CYS A 148 -1.71 -14.83 -0.77
C CYS A 148 -0.66 -13.88 -0.16
N GLY A 149 -0.60 -12.64 -0.66
CA GLY A 149 0.32 -11.69 -0.06
C GLY A 149 0.19 -10.29 -0.65
N ASN A 150 0.68 -9.33 0.12
CA ASN A 150 1.03 -8.00 -0.35
C ASN A 150 2.54 -7.99 -0.57
N PHE A 151 2.98 -8.15 -1.80
CA PHE A 151 4.39 -8.24 -2.12
C PHE A 151 4.71 -7.95 -3.58
N ASN A 152 5.97 -7.58 -3.81
CA ASN A 152 6.60 -7.61 -5.12
C ASN A 152 8.06 -8.03 -4.94
N MET A 153 8.46 -9.01 -5.74
CA MET A 153 9.83 -9.51 -5.75
C MET A 153 10.63 -8.83 -6.86
N THR A 154 11.79 -8.30 -6.53
CA THR A 154 12.69 -7.66 -7.50
C THR A 154 13.46 -8.69 -8.34
N ASN A 155 13.50 -9.95 -7.90
CA ASN A 155 14.29 -11.02 -8.50
C ASN A 155 13.47 -12.24 -8.93
N VAL A 156 12.25 -12.01 -9.40
CA VAL A 156 11.34 -13.09 -9.88
C VAL A 156 12.01 -13.95 -10.94
N ASP A 157 12.76 -13.34 -11.88
CA ASP A 157 13.47 -14.04 -12.95
C ASP A 157 14.53 -15.01 -12.41
N GLU A 158 15.29 -14.57 -11.40
CA GLU A 158 16.33 -15.39 -10.76
C GLU A 158 15.71 -16.60 -10.04
N ILE A 159 14.60 -16.38 -9.32
CA ILE A 159 13.87 -17.44 -8.64
C ILE A 159 13.26 -18.41 -9.65
N PHE A 160 12.65 -17.91 -10.73
CA PHE A 160 12.07 -18.72 -11.79
C PHE A 160 13.13 -19.61 -12.47
N ALA A 161 14.28 -19.02 -12.85
CA ALA A 161 15.37 -19.77 -13.45
C ALA A 161 15.87 -20.89 -12.51
N ARG A 162 15.96 -20.63 -11.21
CA ARG A 162 16.40 -21.61 -10.22
C ARG A 162 15.43 -22.77 -10.07
N ILE A 163 14.12 -22.51 -9.87
CA ILE A 163 13.14 -23.59 -9.73
C ILE A 163 13.05 -24.44 -11.00
N THR A 164 13.31 -23.83 -12.17
CA THR A 164 13.39 -24.57 -13.43
C THR A 164 14.67 -25.43 -13.49
N ALA A 165 15.80 -24.90 -13.03
CA ALA A 165 17.06 -25.67 -12.94
C ALA A 165 16.96 -26.83 -11.93
N ASP A 166 16.14 -26.70 -10.88
CA ASP A 166 15.82 -27.78 -9.93
C ASP A 166 14.86 -28.85 -10.53
N GLY A 167 14.50 -28.72 -11.82
CA GLY A 167 13.64 -29.68 -12.55
C GLY A 167 12.15 -29.42 -12.43
N GLN A 168 11.74 -28.31 -11.84
CA GLN A 168 10.33 -27.94 -11.74
C GLN A 168 9.84 -27.27 -13.05
N HIS A 169 8.54 -27.39 -13.31
CA HIS A 169 7.91 -26.79 -14.50
C HIS A 169 6.73 -25.89 -14.09
N PRO A 170 6.98 -24.65 -13.66
CA PRO A 170 5.92 -23.70 -13.32
C PRO A 170 5.02 -23.43 -14.52
N ARG A 171 3.70 -23.52 -14.31
CA ARG A 171 2.71 -23.35 -15.40
C ARG A 171 2.44 -21.90 -15.76
N LYS A 172 2.86 -20.95 -14.92
CA LYS A 172 2.63 -19.51 -15.12
C LYS A 172 3.85 -18.74 -14.67
N TYR A 173 4.16 -17.71 -15.43
CA TYR A 173 5.13 -16.70 -15.05
C TYR A 173 4.42 -15.55 -14.35
N ALA A 174 4.28 -15.66 -13.03
CA ALA A 174 3.75 -14.64 -12.13
C ALA A 174 4.41 -14.84 -10.77
N ASP A 175 4.78 -13.74 -10.11
CA ASP A 175 5.50 -13.75 -8.84
C ASP A 175 4.83 -14.63 -7.77
N THR A 176 3.53 -14.44 -7.53
CA THR A 176 2.78 -15.23 -6.54
C THR A 176 2.74 -16.70 -6.90
N TYR A 177 2.62 -17.03 -8.18
CA TYR A 177 2.63 -18.43 -8.61
C TYR A 177 4.00 -19.07 -8.40
N ILE A 178 5.06 -18.34 -8.71
CA ILE A 178 6.45 -18.78 -8.49
C ILE A 178 6.71 -18.98 -7.00
N MET A 179 6.25 -18.05 -6.12
CA MET A 179 6.34 -18.20 -4.67
C MET A 179 5.58 -19.41 -4.17
N LEU A 180 4.36 -19.65 -4.67
CA LEU A 180 3.55 -20.84 -4.33
C LEU A 180 4.31 -22.13 -4.66
N GLU A 181 4.91 -22.24 -5.84
CA GLU A 181 5.63 -23.44 -6.27
C GLU A 181 6.92 -23.62 -5.46
N GLN A 182 7.66 -22.54 -5.18
CA GLN A 182 8.87 -22.62 -4.38
C GLN A 182 8.59 -23.07 -2.93
N VAL A 183 7.62 -22.44 -2.27
CA VAL A 183 7.22 -22.83 -0.90
C VAL A 183 6.62 -24.23 -0.90
N GLY A 184 5.77 -24.54 -1.89
CA GLY A 184 5.17 -25.88 -2.04
C GLY A 184 6.18 -26.99 -2.24
N HIS A 185 7.24 -26.76 -3.02
CA HIS A 185 8.32 -27.72 -3.18
C HIS A 185 9.07 -27.99 -1.86
N ARG A 186 9.33 -26.95 -1.06
CA ARG A 186 9.97 -27.13 0.26
C ARG A 186 9.03 -27.83 1.25
N LEU A 187 7.74 -27.55 1.15
CA LEU A 187 6.70 -28.24 1.92
C LEU A 187 6.65 -29.74 1.56
N ASP A 188 6.72 -30.09 0.28
CA ASP A 188 6.79 -31.49 -0.16
C ASP A 188 7.97 -32.23 0.48
N ARG A 189 9.16 -31.62 0.44
CA ARG A 189 10.37 -32.21 1.02
C ARG A 189 10.28 -32.40 2.54
N GLU A 190 9.65 -31.44 3.24
CA GLU A 190 9.42 -31.55 4.68
C GLU A 190 8.47 -32.70 5.02
N VAL A 191 7.38 -32.82 4.27
CA VAL A 191 6.43 -33.96 4.44
C VAL A 191 7.07 -35.29 4.10
N GLU A 192 7.89 -35.38 3.05
CA GLU A 192 8.63 -36.61 2.67
C GLU A 192 9.62 -37.02 3.77
N ARG A 193 10.34 -36.06 4.33
CA ARG A 193 11.26 -36.31 5.45
C ARG A 193 10.53 -36.92 6.65
N LEU A 194 9.40 -36.30 7.03
CA LEU A 194 8.58 -36.79 8.14
C LEU A 194 7.94 -38.13 7.84
N TYR A 195 7.53 -38.38 6.60
CA TYR A 195 7.01 -39.69 6.18
C TYR A 195 8.00 -40.80 6.45
N VAL A 196 9.26 -40.64 6.03
CA VAL A 196 10.34 -41.63 6.26
C VAL A 196 10.62 -41.83 7.76
N GLU A 197 10.53 -40.78 8.58
CA GLU A 197 10.68 -40.87 10.03
C GLU A 197 9.54 -41.69 10.65
N CYS A 198 8.28 -41.40 10.26
CA CYS A 198 7.10 -42.13 10.74
C CYS A 198 7.13 -43.63 10.37
N GLU A 199 7.58 -43.96 9.15
CA GLU A 199 7.74 -45.38 8.76
C GLU A 199 8.79 -46.10 9.62
N LYS A 200 9.91 -45.45 9.94
CA LYS A 200 10.95 -46.01 10.83
C LYS A 200 10.43 -46.19 12.26
N GLU A 201 9.50 -45.35 12.71
CA GLU A 201 8.80 -45.47 13.99
C GLU A 201 7.73 -46.57 13.98
N GLY A 202 7.44 -47.18 12.81
CA GLY A 202 6.47 -48.25 12.65
C GLY A 202 5.03 -47.81 12.48
N LEU A 203 4.77 -46.48 12.28
CA LEU A 203 3.44 -45.93 12.00
C LEU A 203 2.93 -46.43 10.65
N LYS A 204 1.60 -46.54 10.49
CA LYS A 204 0.96 -47.01 9.26
C LYS A 204 -0.35 -46.25 8.98
N GLY A 205 -0.72 -46.16 7.69
CA GLY A 205 -1.99 -45.61 7.24
C GLY A 205 -2.19 -44.15 7.71
N MET A 206 -3.36 -43.87 8.26
CA MET A 206 -3.71 -42.50 8.71
C MET A 206 -2.90 -42.01 9.91
N ASP A 207 -2.30 -42.91 10.69
CA ASP A 207 -1.42 -42.54 11.82
C ASP A 207 -0.19 -41.75 11.31
N ILE A 208 0.34 -42.12 10.12
CA ILE A 208 1.40 -41.36 9.46
C ILE A 208 0.92 -39.93 9.13
N THR A 209 -0.28 -39.80 8.57
CA THR A 209 -0.85 -38.51 8.22
C THR A 209 -0.97 -37.62 9.45
N TYR A 210 -1.54 -38.12 10.54
CA TYR A 210 -1.70 -37.35 11.77
C TYR A 210 -0.35 -36.98 12.40
N ALA A 211 0.62 -37.89 12.40
CA ALA A 211 1.95 -37.62 12.91
C ALA A 211 2.69 -36.55 12.08
N ILE A 212 2.54 -36.51 10.75
CA ILE A 212 3.10 -35.49 9.88
C ILE A 212 2.47 -34.12 10.19
N GLU A 213 1.13 -34.07 10.28
CA GLU A 213 0.41 -32.84 10.58
C GLU A 213 0.80 -32.25 11.95
N ASP A 214 1.11 -33.06 12.93
CA ASP A 214 1.56 -32.59 14.25
C ASP A 214 3.03 -32.14 14.28
N ARG A 215 3.89 -32.69 13.38
CA ARG A 215 5.35 -32.48 13.41
C ARG A 215 5.89 -31.52 12.37
N ILE A 216 5.06 -31.09 11.41
CA ILE A 216 5.51 -30.26 10.30
C ILE A 216 6.14 -28.94 10.78
N ASP A 217 7.35 -28.63 10.30
CA ASP A 217 8.04 -27.38 10.63
C ASP A 217 7.97 -26.35 9.50
N LEU A 218 6.89 -25.55 9.50
CA LEU A 218 6.75 -24.45 8.56
C LEU A 218 7.85 -23.38 8.71
N GLY A 219 8.47 -23.25 9.89
CA GLY A 219 9.60 -22.36 10.09
C GLY A 219 10.81 -22.76 9.25
N ASN A 220 11.12 -24.06 9.18
CA ASN A 220 12.17 -24.60 8.33
C ASN A 220 11.82 -24.45 6.84
N VAL A 221 10.57 -24.70 6.45
CA VAL A 221 10.08 -24.50 5.08
C VAL A 221 10.29 -23.04 4.65
N LEU A 222 9.89 -22.08 5.47
CA LEU A 222 10.03 -20.64 5.17
C LEU A 222 11.50 -20.21 5.15
N LYS A 223 12.32 -20.61 6.13
CA LYS A 223 13.76 -20.30 6.15
C LYS A 223 14.48 -20.78 4.90
N THR A 224 14.12 -21.96 4.41
CA THR A 224 14.74 -22.54 3.22
C THR A 224 14.25 -21.87 1.94
N SER A 225 12.94 -21.52 1.86
CA SER A 225 12.36 -20.86 0.70
C SER A 225 12.85 -19.42 0.55
N SER A 226 12.92 -18.67 1.66
CA SER A 226 13.14 -17.21 1.62
C SER A 226 14.60 -16.77 1.55
N LYS A 227 15.56 -17.69 1.49
CA LYS A 227 17.00 -17.37 1.48
C LYS A 227 17.42 -16.40 0.37
N GLU A 228 16.73 -16.45 -0.75
CA GLU A 228 17.05 -15.69 -1.96
C GLU A 228 16.00 -14.66 -2.32
N TRP A 229 15.00 -14.48 -1.48
CA TRP A 229 13.95 -13.50 -1.74
C TRP A 229 14.48 -12.08 -1.58
N ASP A 230 14.34 -11.31 -2.63
CA ASP A 230 14.69 -9.90 -2.70
C ASP A 230 13.43 -9.11 -3.06
N GLY A 231 12.99 -8.22 -2.18
CA GLY A 231 11.75 -7.46 -2.37
C GLY A 231 11.11 -7.02 -1.06
N GLY A 232 9.95 -6.37 -1.19
CA GLY A 232 9.08 -6.02 -0.06
C GLY A 232 7.90 -6.97 0.00
N TYR A 233 7.68 -7.66 1.12
CA TYR A 233 6.63 -8.66 1.18
C TYR A 233 6.03 -8.89 2.57
N VAL A 234 4.73 -9.17 2.56
CA VAL A 234 4.00 -9.92 3.59
C VAL A 234 3.28 -11.06 2.87
N ILE A 235 3.69 -12.28 3.13
CA ILE A 235 3.13 -13.49 2.51
C ILE A 235 2.43 -14.31 3.57
N CYS A 236 1.15 -14.62 3.32
CA CYS A 236 0.32 -15.49 4.14
C CYS A 236 0.10 -16.83 3.43
N GLY A 237 0.13 -17.92 4.19
CA GLY A 237 -0.14 -19.26 3.68
C GLY A 237 -0.88 -20.13 4.68
N MET A 238 -1.62 -21.12 4.17
CA MET A 238 -2.26 -22.16 4.97
C MET A 238 -2.20 -23.49 4.24
N THR A 239 -1.90 -24.55 4.97
CA THR A 239 -1.89 -25.92 4.46
C THR A 239 -3.30 -26.52 4.48
N GLY A 240 -3.51 -27.61 3.76
CA GLY A 240 -4.79 -28.32 3.82
C GLY A 240 -5.05 -29.02 5.16
N SER A 241 -4.05 -29.20 6.00
CA SER A 241 -4.18 -29.74 7.37
C SER A 241 -4.45 -28.68 8.42
N GLY A 242 -4.34 -27.37 8.05
CA GLY A 242 -4.74 -26.27 8.92
C GLY A 242 -3.59 -25.51 9.59
N GLU A 243 -2.33 -25.92 9.38
CA GLU A 243 -1.19 -25.07 9.75
C GLU A 243 -1.21 -23.82 8.88
N SER A 244 -0.87 -22.69 9.47
CA SER A 244 -0.85 -21.42 8.77
C SER A 244 0.33 -20.55 9.18
N PHE A 245 0.68 -19.61 8.30
CA PHE A 245 1.78 -18.68 8.54
C PHE A 245 1.54 -17.32 7.91
N ALA A 246 2.24 -16.34 8.45
CA ALA A 246 2.46 -15.07 7.80
C ALA A 246 3.93 -14.68 7.99
N VAL A 247 4.63 -14.31 6.92
CA VAL A 247 6.05 -13.92 6.95
C VAL A 247 6.24 -12.55 6.36
N ARG A 248 7.06 -11.72 7.01
CA ARG A 248 7.39 -10.35 6.59
C ARG A 248 8.83 -10.24 6.11
N ASP A 249 9.07 -9.36 5.15
CA ASP A 249 10.39 -9.09 4.60
C ASP A 249 11.41 -8.59 5.66
N PRO A 250 12.73 -8.78 5.42
CA PRO A 250 13.76 -8.43 6.39
C PRO A 250 13.91 -6.95 6.71
N TRP A 251 13.45 -6.04 5.85
CA TRP A 251 13.47 -4.59 6.05
C TRP A 251 12.14 -4.05 6.58
N GLY A 252 11.09 -4.89 6.67
CA GLY A 252 9.77 -4.48 7.10
C GLY A 252 9.13 -3.45 6.18
N ILE A 253 9.36 -3.58 4.87
CA ILE A 253 8.85 -2.66 3.84
C ILE A 253 7.33 -2.63 3.87
N ARG A 254 6.70 -3.83 3.88
CA ARG A 254 5.24 -3.95 3.88
C ARG A 254 4.69 -4.04 5.30
N PRO A 255 3.51 -3.42 5.57
CA PRO A 255 2.91 -3.45 6.90
C PRO A 255 2.18 -4.77 7.16
N ALA A 256 2.28 -5.27 8.39
CA ALA A 256 1.51 -6.41 8.88
C ALA A 256 1.28 -6.27 10.39
N PHE A 257 0.03 -6.39 10.79
CA PHE A 257 -0.40 -6.29 12.18
C PHE A 257 -1.18 -7.53 12.58
N TRP A 258 -1.08 -7.92 13.84
CA TRP A 258 -1.76 -9.09 14.35
C TRP A 258 -2.30 -8.89 15.76
N TYR A 259 -3.35 -9.65 16.07
CA TYR A 259 -3.99 -9.73 17.37
C TYR A 259 -4.32 -11.19 17.67
N MET A 260 -4.28 -11.56 18.95
CA MET A 260 -4.66 -12.88 19.41
C MET A 260 -5.24 -12.79 20.83
N ASP A 261 -6.34 -13.52 21.06
CA ASP A 261 -6.91 -13.81 22.36
C ASP A 261 -7.21 -15.32 22.48
N ASP A 262 -8.06 -15.72 23.42
CA ASP A 262 -8.42 -17.12 23.65
C ASP A 262 -9.36 -17.70 22.59
N GLU A 263 -9.90 -16.86 21.70
CA GLU A 263 -10.91 -17.24 20.72
C GLU A 263 -10.42 -17.15 19.28
N ILE A 264 -9.61 -16.14 18.97
CA ILE A 264 -9.27 -15.82 17.60
C ILE A 264 -7.84 -15.27 17.50
N MET A 265 -7.13 -15.68 16.47
CA MET A 265 -5.95 -15.00 15.98
C MET A 265 -6.28 -14.34 14.65
N VAL A 266 -5.90 -13.06 14.49
CA VAL A 266 -6.13 -12.26 13.29
C VAL A 266 -4.85 -11.58 12.85
N LEU A 267 -4.62 -11.55 11.53
CA LEU A 267 -3.60 -10.71 10.89
C LEU A 267 -4.26 -9.87 9.80
N ALA A 268 -3.84 -8.63 9.66
CA ALA A 268 -4.26 -7.71 8.59
C ALA A 268 -3.12 -6.78 8.19
N SER A 269 -3.22 -6.17 7.01
CA SER A 269 -2.25 -5.17 6.54
C SER A 269 -2.29 -3.87 7.36
N GLU A 270 -3.41 -3.55 7.99
CA GLU A 270 -3.61 -2.29 8.71
C GLU A 270 -4.13 -2.50 10.13
N ARG A 271 -3.53 -1.80 11.10
CA ARG A 271 -3.93 -1.85 12.52
C ARG A 271 -5.38 -1.42 12.78
N PRO A 272 -5.88 -0.30 12.22
CA PRO A 272 -7.25 0.15 12.50
C PRO A 272 -8.32 -0.79 11.96
N VAL A 273 -7.97 -1.63 11.00
CA VAL A 273 -8.86 -2.67 10.46
C VAL A 273 -9.18 -3.71 11.53
N ILE A 274 -8.15 -4.19 12.23
CA ILE A 274 -8.30 -5.14 13.33
C ILE A 274 -9.07 -4.49 14.49
N GLN A 275 -8.72 -3.24 14.85
CA GLN A 275 -9.43 -2.49 15.89
C GLN A 275 -10.93 -2.45 15.63
N THR A 276 -11.32 -2.07 14.42
CA THR A 276 -12.74 -1.92 14.07
C THR A 276 -13.45 -3.26 13.94
N ALA A 277 -12.81 -4.29 13.34
CA ALA A 277 -13.45 -5.58 13.13
C ALA A 277 -13.67 -6.37 14.44
N LEU A 278 -12.77 -6.21 15.40
CA LEU A 278 -12.81 -6.93 16.68
C LEU A 278 -13.22 -6.06 17.87
N ASN A 279 -13.32 -4.75 17.68
CA ASN A 279 -13.58 -3.78 18.74
C ASN A 279 -12.54 -3.86 19.89
N VAL A 280 -11.26 -3.89 19.53
CA VAL A 280 -10.13 -3.99 20.47
C VAL A 280 -9.31 -2.70 20.49
N SER A 281 -8.55 -2.49 21.57
CA SER A 281 -7.69 -1.31 21.68
C SER A 281 -6.48 -1.39 20.77
N ALA A 282 -5.96 -0.23 20.34
CA ALA A 282 -4.74 -0.16 19.53
C ALA A 282 -3.53 -0.81 20.24
N GLY A 283 -3.44 -0.68 21.55
CA GLY A 283 -2.34 -1.22 22.36
C GLY A 283 -2.29 -2.74 22.45
N SER A 284 -3.39 -3.44 22.12
CA SER A 284 -3.44 -4.91 22.07
C SER A 284 -3.02 -5.50 20.72
N ILE A 285 -2.82 -4.65 19.70
CA ILE A 285 -2.45 -5.08 18.36
C ILE A 285 -0.95 -4.91 18.17
N ASN A 286 -0.29 -5.95 17.68
CA ASN A 286 1.14 -6.00 17.51
C ASN A 286 1.52 -5.87 16.04
N GLU A 287 2.67 -5.24 15.76
CA GLU A 287 3.27 -5.22 14.44
C GLU A 287 4.18 -6.46 14.28
N LEU A 288 4.05 -7.18 13.18
CA LEU A 288 4.99 -8.24 12.83
C LEU A 288 6.33 -7.60 12.45
N GLN A 289 7.42 -7.99 13.14
CA GLN A 289 8.71 -7.35 12.99
C GLN A 289 9.45 -7.78 11.71
N PRO A 290 10.45 -7.01 11.23
CA PRO A 290 11.24 -7.35 10.06
C PRO A 290 11.85 -8.76 10.12
N GLY A 291 11.63 -9.54 9.07
CA GLY A 291 12.14 -10.91 8.94
C GLY A 291 11.47 -11.95 9.84
N GLN A 292 10.44 -11.57 10.59
CA GLN A 292 9.67 -12.49 11.43
C GLN A 292 8.55 -13.19 10.66
N ALA A 293 8.15 -14.35 11.18
CA ALA A 293 6.91 -15.00 10.82
C ALA A 293 6.08 -15.34 12.06
N ILE A 294 4.77 -15.30 11.86
CA ILE A 294 3.79 -15.97 12.71
C ILE A 294 3.63 -17.37 12.15
N LEU A 295 3.74 -18.38 13.00
CA LEU A 295 3.52 -19.79 12.68
C LEU A 295 2.44 -20.32 13.60
N ILE A 296 1.38 -20.89 13.02
CA ILE A 296 0.25 -21.44 13.77
C ILE A 296 0.10 -22.90 13.42
N SER A 297 0.15 -23.76 14.43
CA SER A 297 -0.05 -25.19 14.26
C SER A 297 -1.52 -25.54 14.00
N LYS A 298 -1.79 -26.76 13.56
CA LYS A 298 -3.15 -27.29 13.43
C LYS A 298 -3.96 -27.14 14.72
N THR A 299 -3.33 -27.28 15.89
CA THR A 299 -3.98 -27.14 17.20
C THR A 299 -4.21 -25.67 17.64
N GLY A 300 -3.85 -24.69 16.81
CA GLY A 300 -3.99 -23.25 17.13
C GLY A 300 -2.85 -22.67 17.97
N LYS A 301 -1.81 -23.45 18.31
CA LYS A 301 -0.64 -22.93 19.02
C LYS A 301 0.16 -22.02 18.10
N MET A 302 0.26 -20.73 18.48
CA MET A 302 1.02 -19.72 17.76
C MET A 302 2.44 -19.61 18.31
N ARG A 303 3.41 -19.40 17.42
CA ARG A 303 4.78 -18.95 17.76
C ARG A 303 5.27 -17.88 16.79
N LEU A 304 6.02 -16.93 17.29
CA LEU A 304 6.81 -16.00 16.49
C LEU A 304 8.18 -16.62 16.20
N ALA A 305 8.63 -16.58 14.97
CA ALA A 305 9.92 -17.10 14.56
C ALA A 305 10.68 -16.10 13.71
N GLN A 306 11.97 -15.90 13.99
CA GLN A 306 12.86 -15.14 13.11
C GLN A 306 13.24 -16.03 11.94
N ILE A 307 12.68 -15.74 10.76
CA ILE A 307 12.93 -16.50 9.53
C ILE A 307 14.18 -16.00 8.84
N ASN A 308 14.27 -14.69 8.61
CA ASN A 308 15.43 -14.02 8.04
C ASN A 308 16.01 -13.06 9.08
N ARG A 309 17.34 -12.82 9.00
CA ARG A 309 17.98 -11.81 9.85
C ARG A 309 17.34 -10.45 9.57
N ALA A 310 16.81 -9.80 10.62
CA ALA A 310 16.31 -8.45 10.51
C ALA A 310 17.40 -7.49 10.02
N LYS A 311 17.03 -6.64 9.09
CA LYS A 311 17.84 -5.52 8.60
C LYS A 311 17.37 -4.23 9.26
N GLU A 312 18.00 -3.12 8.93
CA GLU A 312 17.48 -1.79 9.30
C GLU A 312 16.07 -1.62 8.73
N LYS A 313 15.12 -1.22 9.59
CA LYS A 313 13.73 -1.07 9.18
C LYS A 313 13.60 0.07 8.15
N LYS A 314 13.11 -0.26 6.97
CA LYS A 314 12.82 0.66 5.85
C LYS A 314 11.35 0.54 5.46
N ALA A 315 10.47 0.73 6.45
CA ALA A 315 9.03 0.70 6.21
C ALA A 315 8.62 1.83 5.26
N CYS A 316 7.78 1.51 4.29
CA CYS A 316 7.32 2.40 3.23
C CYS A 316 6.67 3.67 3.79
N SER A 317 7.19 4.84 3.45
CA SER A 317 6.63 6.13 3.90
C SER A 317 5.34 6.51 3.18
N PHE A 318 5.08 6.00 1.96
CA PHE A 318 3.78 6.18 1.30
C PHE A 318 2.62 5.53 2.05
N GLU A 319 2.89 4.50 2.86
CA GLU A 319 1.88 3.96 3.77
C GLU A 319 1.35 5.04 4.74
N ARG A 320 2.22 5.96 5.14
CA ARG A 320 1.85 7.06 6.05
C ARG A 320 1.22 8.22 5.31
N ILE A 321 1.77 8.56 4.15
CA ILE A 321 1.31 9.69 3.33
C ILE A 321 -0.05 9.38 2.69
N TYR A 322 -0.22 8.19 2.10
CA TYR A 322 -1.32 7.90 1.19
C TYR A 322 -2.07 6.58 1.45
N PHE A 323 -1.40 5.41 1.44
CA PHE A 323 -2.08 4.12 1.31
C PHE A 323 -2.89 3.69 2.53
N SER A 324 -2.30 3.77 3.71
CA SER A 324 -2.97 3.31 4.94
C SER A 324 -4.05 4.29 5.39
N ARG A 325 -5.04 3.75 6.09
CA ARG A 325 -6.19 4.52 6.57
C ARG A 325 -5.78 5.62 7.54
N GLY A 326 -6.25 6.83 7.28
CA GLY A 326 -6.03 7.99 8.15
C GLY A 326 -6.74 7.91 9.51
N SER A 327 -7.57 6.88 9.75
CA SER A 327 -8.18 6.60 11.05
C SER A 327 -7.23 5.91 12.04
N ASP A 328 -6.03 5.52 11.62
CA ASP A 328 -4.98 5.09 12.53
C ASP A 328 -4.46 6.27 13.36
N MET A 329 -4.32 6.09 14.66
CA MET A 329 -3.93 7.13 15.60
C MET A 329 -2.57 7.77 15.27
N ASP A 330 -1.58 6.95 14.87
CA ASP A 330 -0.24 7.45 14.56
C ASP A 330 -0.22 8.11 13.18
N ILE A 331 -0.88 7.49 12.17
CA ILE A 331 -1.01 8.06 10.82
C ILE A 331 -1.72 9.41 10.86
N TYR A 332 -2.77 9.53 11.65
CA TYR A 332 -3.50 10.79 11.80
C TYR A 332 -2.57 11.91 12.31
N LYS A 333 -1.79 11.63 13.37
CA LYS A 333 -0.82 12.58 13.92
C LYS A 333 0.29 12.92 12.93
N GLU A 334 0.85 11.90 12.27
CA GLU A 334 1.93 12.06 11.29
C GLU A 334 1.48 12.89 10.09
N ARG A 335 0.28 12.64 9.55
CA ARG A 335 -0.29 13.46 8.47
C ARG A 335 -0.50 14.93 8.89
N LYS A 336 -0.95 15.17 10.12
CA LYS A 336 -1.03 16.54 10.65
C LYS A 336 0.35 17.19 10.72
N GLN A 337 1.36 16.50 11.21
CA GLN A 337 2.72 17.01 11.26
C GLN A 337 3.29 17.30 9.88
N LEU A 338 2.99 16.46 8.86
CA LEU A 338 3.37 16.74 7.47
C LEU A 338 2.78 18.08 6.99
N GLY A 339 1.53 18.37 7.32
CA GLY A 339 0.89 19.64 7.01
C GLY A 339 1.53 20.84 7.74
N GLU A 340 1.76 20.71 9.04
CA GLU A 340 2.38 21.74 9.88
C GLU A 340 3.77 22.17 9.36
N LYS A 341 4.59 21.21 8.93
CA LYS A 341 5.94 21.47 8.41
C LYS A 341 5.96 22.26 7.09
N LEU A 342 4.84 22.35 6.40
CA LEU A 342 4.69 23.11 5.15
C LEU A 342 4.38 24.60 5.34
N VAL A 343 4.16 25.07 6.57
CA VAL A 343 3.81 26.48 6.87
C VAL A 343 4.89 27.43 6.34
N ASN A 344 6.14 27.23 6.70
CA ASN A 344 7.23 28.13 6.30
C ASN A 344 7.48 28.18 4.77
N PRO A 345 7.54 27.05 4.04
CA PRO A 345 7.63 27.09 2.58
C PRO A 345 6.44 27.81 1.92
N ILE A 346 5.22 27.61 2.43
CA ILE A 346 4.02 28.27 1.90
C ILE A 346 4.03 29.77 2.19
N LEU A 347 4.44 30.20 3.38
CA LEU A 347 4.59 31.63 3.70
C LEU A 347 5.49 32.35 2.71
N LYS A 348 6.63 31.73 2.34
CA LYS A 348 7.51 32.24 1.29
C LYS A 348 6.82 32.30 -0.07
N ALA A 349 6.08 31.26 -0.42
CA ALA A 349 5.39 31.17 -1.70
C ALA A 349 4.26 32.20 -1.85
N VAL A 350 3.63 32.64 -0.77
CA VAL A 350 2.59 33.68 -0.78
C VAL A 350 3.14 35.06 -0.36
N ASP A 351 4.46 35.26 -0.35
CA ASP A 351 5.11 36.53 0.03
C ASP A 351 4.65 37.03 1.42
N TYR A 352 4.37 36.11 2.36
CA TYR A 352 3.84 36.36 3.72
C TYR A 352 2.46 37.06 3.76
N ASP A 353 1.76 37.15 2.63
CA ASP A 353 0.42 37.75 2.51
C ASP A 353 -0.67 36.75 2.92
N VAL A 354 -0.78 36.47 4.23
CA VAL A 354 -1.78 35.54 4.79
C VAL A 354 -3.20 36.13 4.73
N GLU A 355 -3.34 37.45 4.73
CA GLU A 355 -4.63 38.15 4.70
C GLU A 355 -5.37 37.89 3.38
N HIS A 356 -4.66 37.91 2.26
CA HIS A 356 -5.19 37.67 0.93
C HIS A 356 -4.83 36.24 0.44
N THR A 357 -4.87 35.25 1.36
CA THR A 357 -4.61 33.85 1.01
C THR A 357 -5.76 32.98 1.50
N VAL A 358 -6.31 32.18 0.59
CA VAL A 358 -7.32 31.15 0.85
C VAL A 358 -6.66 29.78 0.81
N PHE A 359 -6.89 28.97 1.83
CA PHE A 359 -6.35 27.61 1.96
C PHE A 359 -7.43 26.58 1.65
N SER A 360 -7.06 25.54 0.89
CA SER A 360 -7.93 24.43 0.53
C SER A 360 -7.14 23.13 0.36
N PHE A 361 -7.81 22.04 0.03
CA PHE A 361 -7.19 20.75 -0.20
C PHE A 361 -7.86 19.99 -1.35
N ILE A 362 -7.13 19.02 -1.93
CA ILE A 362 -7.68 18.07 -2.89
C ILE A 362 -8.27 16.89 -2.11
N PRO A 363 -9.59 16.64 -2.21
CA PRO A 363 -10.20 15.48 -1.56
C PRO A 363 -9.67 14.14 -2.13
N ASN A 364 -9.45 13.06 -1.29
CA ASN A 364 -9.83 12.99 0.13
C ASN A 364 -8.58 12.86 1.03
N THR A 365 -7.48 12.28 0.53
CA THR A 365 -6.33 11.84 1.35
C THR A 365 -5.58 13.00 2.00
N ALA A 366 -5.50 14.14 1.33
CA ALA A 366 -4.82 15.33 1.82
C ALA A 366 -5.54 16.04 2.99
N GLU A 367 -6.79 15.67 3.31
CA GLU A 367 -7.61 16.37 4.31
C GLU A 367 -6.95 16.44 5.69
N VAL A 368 -6.34 15.36 6.17
CA VAL A 368 -5.70 15.34 7.50
C VAL A 368 -4.45 16.21 7.53
N ALA A 369 -3.66 16.21 6.45
CA ALA A 369 -2.51 17.11 6.32
C ALA A 369 -2.96 18.57 6.26
N PHE A 370 -4.09 18.86 5.62
CA PHE A 370 -4.71 20.18 5.60
C PHE A 370 -5.08 20.68 7.00
N TYR A 371 -5.65 19.83 7.87
CA TYR A 371 -5.91 20.23 9.26
C TYR A 371 -4.63 20.59 10.01
N GLY A 372 -3.55 19.83 9.83
CA GLY A 372 -2.25 20.16 10.41
C GLY A 372 -1.67 21.48 9.86
N LEU A 373 -1.84 21.71 8.57
CA LEU A 373 -1.47 22.97 7.93
C LEU A 373 -2.20 24.17 8.56
N LEU A 374 -3.52 24.07 8.74
CA LEU A 374 -4.31 25.12 9.37
C LEU A 374 -3.88 25.36 10.82
N GLU A 375 -3.65 24.32 11.60
CA GLU A 375 -3.13 24.46 12.99
C GLU A 375 -1.77 25.18 13.01
N GLY A 376 -0.87 24.85 12.08
CA GLY A 376 0.41 25.52 11.97
C GLY A 376 0.28 27.00 11.58
N PHE A 377 -0.63 27.32 10.66
CA PHE A 377 -0.91 28.72 10.30
C PHE A 377 -1.61 29.50 11.42
N ASP A 378 -2.51 28.86 12.19
CA ASP A 378 -3.12 29.48 13.37
C ASP A 378 -2.07 29.82 14.44
N ASN A 379 -1.09 28.93 14.65
CA ASN A 379 0.04 29.19 15.54
C ASN A 379 0.86 30.38 15.06
N TYR A 380 1.23 30.42 13.78
CA TYR A 380 1.93 31.55 13.16
C TYR A 380 1.13 32.86 13.30
N LEU A 381 -0.19 32.81 13.04
CA LEU A 381 -1.06 33.97 13.16
C LEU A 381 -1.15 34.48 14.60
N ASN A 382 -1.17 33.56 15.59
CA ASN A 382 -1.18 33.93 17.00
C ASN A 382 0.12 34.62 17.42
N GLU A 383 1.28 34.19 16.92
CA GLU A 383 2.54 34.89 17.13
C GLU A 383 2.52 36.31 16.53
N LEU A 384 1.94 36.50 15.34
CA LEU A 384 1.77 37.80 14.73
C LEU A 384 0.81 38.69 15.53
N LYS A 385 -0.29 38.13 16.04
CA LYS A 385 -1.23 38.88 16.90
C LYS A 385 -0.56 39.36 18.18
N VAL A 386 0.24 38.53 18.85
CA VAL A 386 0.99 38.89 20.03
C VAL A 386 1.92 40.08 19.72
N LYS A 387 2.72 40.00 18.66
CA LYS A 387 3.62 41.09 18.22
C LYS A 387 2.86 42.38 17.90
N LYS A 388 1.71 42.28 17.23
CA LYS A 388 0.88 43.45 16.92
C LYS A 388 0.28 44.07 18.20
N ILE A 389 -0.18 43.26 19.16
CA ILE A 389 -0.72 43.76 20.43
C ILE A 389 0.38 44.43 21.27
N GLU A 390 1.57 43.84 21.35
CA GLU A 390 2.74 44.44 22.03
C GLU A 390 3.11 45.79 21.43
N ALA A 391 3.00 45.95 20.11
CA ALA A 391 3.26 47.22 19.43
C ALA A 391 2.25 48.31 19.71
N LEU A 392 1.04 47.97 20.17
CA LEU A 392 0.00 48.96 20.56
C LEU A 392 0.31 49.63 21.92
N GLY A 393 1.25 49.09 22.73
CA GLY A 393 1.66 49.64 24.02
C GLY A 393 0.66 49.42 25.16
N HIS A 394 0.72 50.27 26.22
CA HIS A 394 0.01 49.99 27.48
C HIS A 394 -1.49 50.35 27.48
N HIS A 395 -1.99 51.07 26.50
CA HIS A 395 -3.40 51.47 26.43
C HIS A 395 -3.96 51.25 25.00
N PRO A 396 -4.09 49.97 24.57
CA PRO A 396 -4.60 49.71 23.23
C PRO A 396 -6.09 50.12 23.10
N ASN A 397 -6.46 50.63 21.95
CA ASN A 397 -7.84 50.89 21.61
C ASN A 397 -8.60 49.55 21.46
N HIS A 398 -9.82 49.48 21.99
CA HIS A 398 -10.66 48.30 21.94
C HIS A 398 -10.92 47.81 20.51
N GLU A 399 -11.22 48.74 19.58
CA GLU A 399 -11.46 48.41 18.18
C GLU A 399 -10.23 47.82 17.47
N GLU A 400 -9.02 48.33 17.80
CA GLU A 400 -7.77 47.77 17.26
C GLU A 400 -7.48 46.36 17.80
N LEU A 401 -7.72 46.17 19.10
CA LEU A 401 -7.61 44.85 19.71
C LEU A 401 -8.60 43.85 19.10
N GLU A 402 -9.86 44.26 18.96
CA GLU A 402 -10.89 43.41 18.36
C GLU A 402 -10.54 43.05 16.91
N LYS A 403 -10.04 43.99 16.10
CA LYS A 403 -9.55 43.76 14.75
C LYS A 403 -8.41 42.74 14.70
N ILE A 404 -7.42 42.88 15.60
CA ILE A 404 -6.30 41.92 15.66
C ILE A 404 -6.79 40.54 16.10
N LEU A 405 -7.61 40.45 17.16
CA LEU A 405 -8.10 39.19 17.71
C LEU A 405 -9.08 38.49 16.79
N SER A 406 -9.85 39.22 15.98
CA SER A 406 -10.79 38.64 15.00
C SER A 406 -10.11 38.09 13.75
N TRP A 407 -8.83 38.41 13.51
CA TRP A 407 -8.11 37.91 12.34
C TRP A 407 -8.02 36.38 12.36
N ARG A 408 -8.40 35.75 11.27
CA ARG A 408 -8.47 34.27 11.09
C ARG A 408 -7.84 33.86 9.78
N ILE A 409 -7.35 32.64 9.74
CA ILE A 409 -6.97 31.97 8.49
C ILE A 409 -8.23 31.74 7.65
N ARG A 410 -8.17 32.08 6.38
CA ARG A 410 -9.26 31.87 5.42
C ARG A 410 -9.14 30.48 4.82
N SER A 411 -10.01 29.57 5.23
CA SER A 411 -10.03 28.18 4.75
C SER A 411 -11.38 27.88 4.11
N GLU A 412 -11.34 27.40 2.87
CA GLU A 412 -12.54 27.11 2.08
C GLU A 412 -12.45 25.74 1.41
N LYS A 413 -13.57 25.07 1.24
CA LYS A 413 -13.64 23.84 0.45
C LYS A 413 -13.81 24.21 -1.02
N VAL A 414 -12.70 24.54 -1.67
CA VAL A 414 -12.70 25.01 -3.07
C VAL A 414 -12.94 23.87 -4.04
N ALA A 415 -12.27 22.72 -3.85
CA ALA A 415 -12.44 21.57 -4.73
C ALA A 415 -13.34 20.51 -4.08
N ILE A 416 -14.33 20.03 -4.82
CA ILE A 416 -15.26 18.98 -4.42
C ILE A 416 -15.15 17.82 -5.42
N LYS A 417 -14.88 16.62 -4.95
CA LYS A 417 -14.79 15.41 -5.80
C LYS A 417 -16.18 14.82 -5.99
N ASP A 418 -16.68 14.76 -7.23
CA ASP A 418 -17.91 14.03 -7.54
C ASP A 418 -17.62 12.54 -7.80
N ILE A 419 -18.05 11.68 -6.86
CA ILE A 419 -17.80 10.24 -6.89
C ILE A 419 -18.62 9.55 -7.98
N LYS A 420 -19.75 10.10 -8.42
CA LYS A 420 -20.67 9.47 -9.38
C LYS A 420 -20.11 9.39 -10.80
N LEU A 421 -19.19 10.27 -11.17
CA LEU A 421 -18.55 10.27 -12.49
C LEU A 421 -17.48 9.18 -12.69
N ARG A 422 -17.16 8.40 -11.66
CA ARG A 422 -16.11 7.36 -11.73
C ARG A 422 -16.47 6.12 -12.53
N THR A 423 -17.73 5.82 -12.75
CA THR A 423 -18.16 4.46 -13.08
C THR A 423 -18.73 4.23 -14.46
N PHE A 424 -19.04 5.24 -15.27
CA PHE A 424 -19.69 4.96 -16.55
C PHE A 424 -19.19 5.86 -17.68
N ILE A 425 -18.82 5.21 -18.77
CA ILE A 425 -18.69 5.69 -20.13
C ILE A 425 -17.40 6.48 -20.41
N ALA A 426 -16.44 5.88 -21.08
CA ALA A 426 -15.86 6.32 -22.35
C ALA A 426 -14.61 5.54 -22.74
N GLU A 427 -14.65 4.93 -23.87
CA GLU A 427 -13.48 4.53 -24.66
C GLU A 427 -13.02 5.73 -25.49
N GLY A 428 -11.70 5.97 -25.55
CA GLY A 428 -11.11 6.96 -26.46
C GLY A 428 -11.00 8.39 -25.97
N ASN A 429 -10.99 9.36 -26.89
CA ASN A 429 -10.76 10.81 -26.67
C ASN A 429 -11.73 11.49 -25.68
N SER A 430 -12.89 10.90 -25.40
CA SER A 430 -13.84 11.40 -24.40
C SER A 430 -13.36 11.28 -22.94
N ARG A 431 -12.29 10.52 -22.66
CA ARG A 431 -11.67 10.46 -21.33
C ARG A 431 -11.12 11.80 -20.86
N ASN A 432 -10.59 12.62 -21.77
CA ASN A 432 -10.00 13.91 -21.42
C ASN A 432 -11.06 14.93 -21.01
N ASP A 433 -12.21 14.94 -21.69
CA ASP A 433 -13.34 15.81 -21.32
C ASP A 433 -13.96 15.43 -19.97
N LEU A 434 -14.08 14.12 -19.69
CA LEU A 434 -14.61 13.64 -18.40
C LEU A 434 -13.62 13.90 -17.25
N ALA A 435 -12.31 13.82 -17.49
CA ALA A 435 -11.31 14.17 -16.49
C ALA A 435 -11.41 15.62 -16.02
N ALA A 436 -11.81 16.53 -16.92
CA ALA A 436 -12.03 17.94 -16.60
C ALA A 436 -13.25 18.18 -15.69
N HIS A 437 -14.14 17.19 -15.54
CA HIS A 437 -15.39 17.32 -14.76
C HIS A 437 -15.43 16.44 -13.51
N VAL A 438 -14.32 15.83 -13.11
CA VAL A 438 -14.23 15.00 -11.89
C VAL A 438 -14.33 15.85 -10.61
N TYR A 439 -13.93 17.12 -10.71
CA TYR A 439 -13.98 18.05 -9.60
C TYR A 439 -14.92 19.21 -9.93
N ASP A 440 -15.80 19.52 -8.99
CA ASP A 440 -16.53 20.77 -8.94
C ASP A 440 -15.76 21.80 -8.13
N ILE A 441 -16.04 23.09 -8.37
CA ILE A 441 -15.46 24.20 -7.61
C ILE A 441 -16.54 25.04 -6.93
N THR A 442 -16.21 25.54 -5.74
CA THR A 442 -17.05 26.47 -5.02
C THR A 442 -16.76 27.89 -5.48
N TYR A 443 -17.63 28.43 -6.34
CA TYR A 443 -17.53 29.83 -6.79
C TYR A 443 -17.78 30.79 -5.64
N GLY A 444 -17.10 31.95 -5.66
CA GLY A 444 -17.22 32.98 -4.62
C GLY A 444 -16.39 32.69 -3.35
N SER A 445 -15.60 31.64 -3.36
CA SER A 445 -14.70 31.25 -2.24
C SER A 445 -13.48 32.16 -2.10
N LEU A 446 -13.14 32.95 -3.12
CA LEU A 446 -12.01 33.87 -3.12
C LEU A 446 -12.35 35.17 -3.87
N VAL A 447 -11.57 36.22 -3.62
CA VAL A 447 -11.68 37.51 -4.33
C VAL A 447 -10.79 37.45 -5.59
N PRO A 448 -11.41 37.52 -6.81
CA PRO A 448 -10.66 37.43 -8.06
C PRO A 448 -9.55 38.48 -8.18
N HIS A 449 -8.40 38.08 -8.71
CA HIS A 449 -7.19 38.87 -8.95
C HIS A 449 -6.53 39.48 -7.71
N VAL A 450 -7.07 39.23 -6.51
CA VAL A 450 -6.56 39.70 -5.22
C VAL A 450 -5.99 38.52 -4.40
N ASP A 451 -6.79 37.48 -4.23
CA ASP A 451 -6.44 36.39 -3.36
C ASP A 451 -5.45 35.38 -4.00
N ASN A 452 -4.51 34.90 -3.21
CA ASN A 452 -3.74 33.70 -3.49
C ASN A 452 -4.60 32.47 -3.10
N LEU A 453 -4.50 31.41 -3.88
CA LEU A 453 -5.11 30.13 -3.56
C LEU A 453 -4.02 29.09 -3.26
N VAL A 454 -3.97 28.61 -2.03
CA VAL A 454 -3.09 27.53 -1.59
C VAL A 454 -3.91 26.24 -1.52
N ILE A 455 -3.51 25.22 -2.27
CA ILE A 455 -4.23 23.95 -2.30
C ILE A 455 -3.25 22.78 -2.03
N ILE A 456 -3.52 22.03 -0.96
CA ILE A 456 -2.68 20.89 -0.57
C ILE A 456 -3.19 19.58 -1.19
N ASP A 457 -2.25 18.78 -1.70
CA ASP A 457 -2.44 17.41 -2.16
C ASP A 457 -1.49 16.47 -1.41
N ASP A 458 -1.74 15.17 -1.45
CA ASP A 458 -0.88 14.17 -0.80
C ASP A 458 0.45 13.98 -1.53
N SER A 459 0.43 13.88 -2.86
CA SER A 459 1.62 13.66 -3.68
C SER A 459 1.41 14.05 -5.14
N ILE A 460 2.50 14.40 -5.82
CA ILE A 460 2.52 14.69 -7.25
C ILE A 460 3.51 13.72 -7.92
N VAL A 461 2.98 12.76 -8.70
CA VAL A 461 3.79 11.74 -9.39
C VAL A 461 3.85 12.01 -10.89
N ARG A 462 2.74 11.79 -11.59
CA ARG A 462 2.61 11.98 -13.05
C ARG A 462 2.20 13.39 -13.43
N GLY A 463 1.53 14.08 -12.53
CA GLY A 463 0.98 15.42 -12.74
C GLY A 463 -0.18 15.50 -13.74
N THR A 464 -0.68 14.35 -14.23
CA THR A 464 -1.75 14.30 -15.24
C THR A 464 -3.03 14.97 -14.76
N THR A 465 -3.45 14.69 -13.54
CA THR A 465 -4.65 15.28 -12.92
C THR A 465 -4.50 16.78 -12.75
N LEU A 466 -3.33 17.25 -12.31
CA LEU A 466 -3.04 18.69 -12.16
C LEU A 466 -3.14 19.40 -13.51
N ARG A 467 -2.49 18.85 -14.55
CA ARG A 467 -2.46 19.43 -15.88
C ARG A 467 -3.81 19.43 -16.58
N GLN A 468 -4.52 18.30 -16.54
CA GLN A 468 -5.75 18.10 -17.32
C GLN A 468 -6.99 18.69 -16.65
N SER A 469 -6.99 18.80 -15.33
CA SER A 469 -8.18 19.15 -14.57
C SER A 469 -7.92 20.29 -13.58
N ILE A 470 -7.12 20.05 -12.54
CA ILE A 470 -7.10 20.91 -11.34
C ILE A 470 -6.67 22.34 -11.65
N ILE A 471 -5.53 22.57 -12.31
CA ILE A 471 -5.03 23.92 -12.58
C ILE A 471 -6.04 24.72 -13.41
N GLY A 472 -6.59 24.14 -14.49
CA GLY A 472 -7.55 24.83 -15.36
C GLY A 472 -8.88 25.13 -14.66
N ILE A 473 -9.35 24.27 -13.76
CA ILE A 473 -10.57 24.49 -12.99
C ILE A 473 -10.36 25.60 -11.96
N LEU A 474 -9.24 25.57 -11.24
CA LEU A 474 -8.91 26.59 -10.23
C LEU A 474 -8.69 27.98 -10.85
N ASP A 475 -8.11 28.04 -12.06
CA ASP A 475 -7.89 29.30 -12.78
C ASP A 475 -9.21 30.00 -13.14
N ARG A 476 -10.34 29.27 -13.23
CA ARG A 476 -11.69 29.87 -13.43
C ARG A 476 -12.15 30.75 -12.27
N LEU A 477 -11.55 30.62 -11.09
CA LEU A 477 -11.79 31.49 -9.95
C LEU A 477 -11.00 32.81 -10.03
N HIS A 478 -10.12 32.94 -11.03
CA HIS A 478 -9.23 34.08 -11.25
C HIS A 478 -8.37 34.47 -10.03
N PRO A 479 -7.70 33.48 -9.35
CA PRO A 479 -6.81 33.86 -8.26
C PRO A 479 -5.61 34.65 -8.79
N LYS A 480 -5.00 35.47 -7.95
CA LYS A 480 -3.73 36.14 -8.24
C LYS A 480 -2.61 35.13 -8.44
N LYS A 481 -2.59 34.08 -7.61
CA LYS A 481 -1.60 33.01 -7.62
C LYS A 481 -2.25 31.69 -7.17
N ILE A 482 -1.85 30.59 -7.78
CA ILE A 482 -2.18 29.22 -7.34
C ILE A 482 -0.89 28.59 -6.80
N VAL A 483 -0.89 28.23 -5.53
CA VAL A 483 0.20 27.48 -4.89
C VAL A 483 -0.29 26.06 -4.64
N ILE A 484 0.24 25.12 -5.41
CA ILE A 484 -0.02 23.70 -5.23
C ILE A 484 0.99 23.16 -4.23
N VAL A 485 0.52 22.50 -3.19
CA VAL A 485 1.35 22.03 -2.09
C VAL A 485 1.28 20.50 -2.02
N SER A 486 2.42 19.84 -2.03
CA SER A 486 2.51 18.39 -1.83
C SER A 486 2.94 18.08 -0.40
N SER A 487 2.16 17.27 0.33
CA SER A 487 2.56 16.80 1.66
C SER A 487 3.68 15.75 1.62
N SER A 488 4.04 15.26 0.42
CA SER A 488 5.21 14.41 0.18
C SER A 488 6.35 15.18 -0.50
N PRO A 489 7.61 14.70 -0.39
CA PRO A 489 8.69 15.14 -1.25
C PRO A 489 8.44 14.83 -2.73
N GLN A 490 9.31 15.34 -3.62
CA GLN A 490 9.24 15.05 -5.06
C GLN A 490 9.46 13.56 -5.33
N VAL A 491 8.50 12.91 -6.00
CA VAL A 491 8.63 11.50 -6.42
C VAL A 491 9.51 11.46 -7.66
N ARG A 492 10.71 10.90 -7.51
CA ARG A 492 11.80 10.93 -8.51
C ARG A 492 12.13 9.57 -9.10
N TYR A 493 11.94 8.50 -8.33
CA TYR A 493 12.39 7.15 -8.67
C TYR A 493 11.25 6.15 -8.64
N PRO A 494 11.32 5.10 -9.48
CA PRO A 494 10.34 4.02 -9.50
C PRO A 494 10.24 3.27 -8.18
N ASP A 495 9.08 2.64 -7.95
CA ASP A 495 8.90 1.62 -6.92
C ASP A 495 8.97 0.22 -7.51
N TYR A 496 9.61 -0.69 -6.78
CA TYR A 496 9.72 -2.10 -7.15
C TYR A 496 9.21 -3.04 -6.05
N TYR A 497 8.51 -2.49 -5.05
CA TYR A 497 8.05 -3.24 -3.88
C TYR A 497 6.52 -3.33 -3.78
N GLY A 498 5.79 -2.88 -4.82
CA GLY A 498 4.35 -3.11 -4.95
C GLY A 498 3.49 -1.90 -5.29
N ILE A 499 4.08 -0.70 -5.44
CA ILE A 499 3.36 0.48 -5.96
C ILE A 499 3.49 0.49 -7.49
N ASP A 500 2.42 0.83 -8.20
CA ASP A 500 2.43 0.90 -9.67
C ASP A 500 3.14 2.17 -10.19
N MET A 501 4.44 2.21 -10.02
CA MET A 501 5.34 3.30 -10.43
C MET A 501 6.66 2.72 -10.96
N ALA A 502 6.62 1.82 -11.93
CA ALA A 502 7.81 1.08 -12.36
C ALA A 502 8.60 1.72 -13.50
N SER A 503 8.07 2.71 -14.22
CA SER A 503 8.68 3.28 -15.44
C SER A 503 9.12 4.73 -15.23
N MET A 504 10.33 5.07 -15.69
CA MET A 504 10.92 6.42 -15.55
C MET A 504 10.09 7.51 -16.24
N ASP A 505 9.45 7.20 -17.35
CA ASP A 505 8.63 8.16 -18.13
C ASP A 505 7.31 8.56 -17.43
N GLN A 506 6.96 7.92 -16.32
CA GLN A 506 5.79 8.27 -15.52
C GLN A 506 6.01 9.47 -14.59
N PHE A 507 7.26 9.78 -14.24
CA PHE A 507 7.55 10.82 -13.25
C PHE A 507 7.73 12.19 -13.88
N ILE A 508 6.89 13.15 -13.47
CA ILE A 508 7.01 14.54 -13.94
C ILE A 508 8.34 15.17 -13.48
N ALA A 509 8.84 14.82 -12.28
CA ALA A 509 10.12 15.30 -11.78
C ALA A 509 11.30 14.79 -12.64
N PHE A 510 11.23 13.55 -13.14
CA PHE A 510 12.22 13.01 -14.04
C PHE A 510 12.21 13.74 -15.40
N LYS A 511 11.03 13.95 -15.99
CA LYS A 511 10.88 14.72 -17.23
C LYS A 511 11.44 16.13 -17.07
N ALA A 512 11.12 16.79 -15.96
CA ALA A 512 11.62 18.13 -15.65
C ALA A 512 13.15 18.15 -15.55
N ALA A 513 13.76 17.20 -14.86
CA ALA A 513 15.22 17.10 -14.75
C ALA A 513 15.90 16.83 -16.11
N ILE A 514 15.36 15.93 -16.93
CA ILE A 514 15.87 15.67 -18.29
C ILE A 514 15.77 16.91 -19.19
N ASP A 515 14.68 17.66 -19.11
CA ASP A 515 14.50 18.88 -19.91
C ASP A 515 15.46 19.99 -19.44
N LEU A 516 15.65 20.17 -18.13
CA LEU A 516 16.64 21.10 -17.58
C LEU A 516 18.07 20.76 -18.03
N LEU A 517 18.45 19.47 -18.04
CA LEU A 517 19.76 19.04 -18.56
C LEU A 517 19.94 19.40 -20.04
N LYS A 518 18.91 19.26 -20.86
CA LYS A 518 18.94 19.64 -22.28
C LYS A 518 19.04 21.15 -22.46
N GLU A 519 18.27 21.93 -21.71
CA GLU A 519 18.23 23.40 -21.81
C GLU A 519 19.54 24.05 -21.35
N ARG A 520 20.23 23.44 -20.37
CA ARG A 520 21.53 23.92 -19.86
C ARG A 520 22.74 23.33 -20.58
N ASP A 521 22.50 22.62 -21.70
CA ASP A 521 23.56 21.94 -22.49
C ASP A 521 24.39 20.92 -21.69
N MET A 522 23.75 20.26 -20.69
CA MET A 522 24.37 19.27 -19.80
C MET A 522 24.04 17.82 -20.25
N LYS A 523 23.93 17.55 -21.55
CA LYS A 523 23.59 16.22 -22.09
C LYS A 523 24.65 15.16 -21.75
N ASP A 524 25.89 15.57 -21.46
CA ASP A 524 26.95 14.69 -20.99
C ASP A 524 26.61 13.98 -19.67
N VAL A 525 25.80 14.61 -18.79
CA VAL A 525 25.32 14.00 -17.56
C VAL A 525 24.44 12.80 -17.86
N ILE A 526 23.52 12.92 -18.84
CA ILE A 526 22.64 11.82 -19.26
C ILE A 526 23.48 10.67 -19.83
N ALA A 527 24.42 10.98 -20.74
CA ALA A 527 25.29 9.98 -21.34
C ALA A 527 26.18 9.28 -20.30
N ARG A 528 26.74 10.04 -19.35
CA ARG A 528 27.58 9.50 -18.27
C ARG A 528 26.76 8.57 -17.34
N ALA A 529 25.59 8.99 -16.89
CA ALA A 529 24.71 8.17 -16.06
C ALA A 529 24.28 6.88 -16.79
N TYR A 530 23.96 6.98 -18.08
CA TYR A 530 23.61 5.82 -18.91
C TYR A 530 24.78 4.84 -19.04
N ASN A 531 25.99 5.31 -19.39
CA ASN A 531 27.15 4.44 -19.55
C ASN A 531 27.49 3.74 -18.21
N LYS A 532 27.53 4.48 -17.11
CA LYS A 532 27.77 3.91 -15.78
C LYS A 532 26.71 2.86 -15.39
N SER A 533 25.43 3.11 -15.71
CA SER A 533 24.36 2.13 -15.46
C SER A 533 24.54 0.88 -16.34
N LYS A 534 24.95 1.06 -17.60
CA LYS A 534 25.20 -0.03 -18.55
C LYS A 534 26.40 -0.87 -18.18
N ASP A 535 27.48 -0.26 -17.71
CA ASP A 535 28.73 -0.93 -17.28
C ASP A 535 28.50 -1.86 -16.07
N GLN A 536 27.41 -1.67 -15.33
CA GLN A 536 27.04 -2.54 -14.21
C GLN A 536 26.23 -3.76 -14.62
N VAL A 537 25.73 -3.81 -15.87
CA VAL A 537 24.94 -4.95 -16.33
C VAL A 537 25.79 -6.22 -16.28
N GLY A 538 25.32 -7.22 -15.52
CA GLY A 538 26.05 -8.47 -15.30
C GLY A 538 26.92 -8.50 -14.03
N LEU A 539 27.12 -7.38 -13.34
CA LEU A 539 27.73 -7.40 -12.01
C LEU A 539 26.81 -8.05 -10.96
N PRO A 540 27.36 -8.60 -9.88
CA PRO A 540 26.57 -8.96 -8.72
C PRO A 540 25.75 -7.75 -8.23
N LYS A 541 24.46 -7.94 -8.00
CA LYS A 541 23.53 -6.85 -7.64
C LYS A 541 23.95 -6.09 -6.36
N GLU A 542 24.65 -6.75 -5.45
CA GLU A 542 25.17 -6.19 -4.21
C GLU A 542 26.29 -5.15 -4.44
N GLN A 543 26.88 -5.13 -5.64
CA GLN A 543 27.94 -4.19 -6.04
C GLN A 543 27.40 -3.03 -6.87
N MET A 544 26.12 -3.06 -7.25
CA MET A 544 25.51 -2.04 -8.08
C MET A 544 25.24 -0.76 -7.30
N VAL A 545 25.37 0.37 -7.99
CA VAL A 545 25.11 1.73 -7.47
C VAL A 545 23.99 2.37 -8.31
N ASN A 546 23.10 3.13 -7.66
CA ASN A 546 22.08 3.90 -8.35
C ASN A 546 22.67 5.15 -9.01
N TYR A 547 23.06 5.06 -10.27
CA TYR A 547 23.58 6.18 -11.04
C TYR A 547 22.49 7.13 -11.59
N VAL A 548 21.22 6.76 -11.50
CA VAL A 548 20.11 7.66 -11.88
C VAL A 548 20.08 8.91 -10.98
N LYS A 549 20.66 8.86 -9.79
CA LYS A 549 20.85 10.03 -8.90
C LYS A 549 21.62 11.17 -9.58
N GLU A 550 22.53 10.87 -10.50
CA GLU A 550 23.32 11.89 -11.22
C GLU A 550 22.43 12.80 -12.10
N ILE A 551 21.26 12.33 -12.54
CA ILE A 551 20.30 13.12 -13.32
C ILE A 551 19.75 14.31 -12.53
N TYR A 552 19.57 14.14 -11.22
CA TYR A 552 18.99 15.18 -10.35
C TYR A 552 20.07 16.03 -9.64
N ALA A 553 21.28 15.51 -9.53
CA ALA A 553 22.37 16.14 -8.75
C ALA A 553 22.70 17.59 -9.13
N PRO A 554 22.61 18.04 -10.42
CA PRO A 554 22.91 19.42 -10.79
C PRO A 554 21.85 20.44 -10.35
N PHE A 555 20.70 20.03 -9.84
CA PHE A 555 19.55 20.91 -9.62
C PHE A 555 19.09 20.91 -8.16
N THR A 556 18.58 22.07 -7.73
CA THR A 556 17.83 22.17 -6.48
C THR A 556 16.41 21.63 -6.65
N ASN A 557 15.73 21.36 -5.53
CA ASN A 557 14.31 20.94 -5.53
C ASN A 557 13.41 22.02 -6.16
N GLU A 558 13.72 23.29 -5.91
CA GLU A 558 13.00 24.46 -6.41
C GLU A 558 13.15 24.61 -7.94
N GLU A 559 14.34 24.38 -8.48
CA GLU A 559 14.56 24.40 -9.93
C GLU A 559 13.76 23.31 -10.65
N ILE A 560 13.76 22.09 -10.11
CA ILE A 560 12.95 20.99 -10.65
C ILE A 560 11.46 21.33 -10.54
N ALA A 561 10.99 21.87 -9.39
CA ALA A 561 9.62 22.26 -9.18
C ALA A 561 9.17 23.37 -10.17
N ALA A 562 10.04 24.36 -10.39
CA ALA A 562 9.76 25.42 -11.37
C ALA A 562 9.59 24.86 -12.79
N LYS A 563 10.46 23.90 -13.19
CA LYS A 563 10.33 23.24 -14.50
C LYS A 563 9.09 22.35 -14.58
N MET A 564 8.71 21.69 -13.48
CA MET A 564 7.45 20.94 -13.43
C MET A 564 6.24 21.86 -13.64
N VAL A 565 6.25 23.06 -13.07
CA VAL A 565 5.19 24.07 -13.28
C VAL A 565 5.06 24.40 -14.76
N GLU A 566 6.16 24.64 -15.48
CA GLU A 566 6.13 24.90 -16.93
C GLU A 566 5.49 23.73 -17.70
N LEU A 567 5.82 22.48 -17.34
CA LEU A 567 5.30 21.29 -18.00
C LEU A 567 3.83 21.01 -17.68
N LEU A 568 3.37 21.41 -16.51
CA LEU A 568 2.02 21.10 -15.98
C LEU A 568 1.00 22.21 -16.22
N THR A 569 1.43 23.47 -16.40
CA THR A 569 0.52 24.61 -16.56
C THR A 569 -0.07 24.62 -17.96
N PRO A 570 -1.40 24.54 -18.11
CA PRO A 570 -2.07 24.63 -19.40
C PRO A 570 -1.82 25.99 -20.07
N LYS A 571 -1.74 25.98 -21.41
CA LYS A 571 -1.68 27.23 -22.17
C LYS A 571 -2.95 28.08 -21.93
N GLY A 572 -2.76 29.35 -21.61
CA GLY A 572 -3.86 30.29 -21.34
C GLY A 572 -4.21 30.43 -19.86
N THR A 573 -3.57 29.71 -18.96
CA THR A 573 -3.69 29.94 -17.51
C THR A 573 -3.27 31.37 -17.17
N GLN A 574 -4.13 32.12 -16.47
CA GLN A 574 -3.90 33.50 -16.11
C GLN A 574 -3.18 33.68 -14.77
N ALA A 575 -3.48 32.80 -13.82
CA ALA A 575 -2.86 32.81 -12.51
C ALA A 575 -1.38 32.40 -12.59
N LYS A 576 -0.53 33.03 -11.79
CA LYS A 576 0.83 32.52 -11.55
C LYS A 576 0.73 31.19 -10.78
N VAL A 577 1.32 30.13 -11.30
CA VAL A 577 1.34 28.81 -10.65
C VAL A 577 2.69 28.58 -9.97
N GLU A 578 2.69 28.00 -8.78
CA GLU A 578 3.87 27.58 -8.05
C GLU A 578 3.61 26.23 -7.37
N ILE A 579 4.64 25.39 -7.24
CA ILE A 579 4.53 24.10 -6.52
C ILE A 579 5.49 24.12 -5.34
N VAL A 580 4.98 23.76 -4.18
CA VAL A 580 5.72 23.61 -2.92
C VAL A 580 5.70 22.15 -2.50
N TYR A 581 6.85 21.60 -2.16
CA TYR A 581 7.01 20.23 -1.70
C TYR A 581 7.45 20.14 -0.24
N GLN A 582 7.06 19.03 0.40
CA GLN A 582 7.68 18.60 1.64
C GLN A 582 9.17 18.32 1.42
N THR A 583 9.98 18.49 2.46
CA THR A 583 11.38 18.07 2.46
C THR A 583 11.53 16.62 2.95
N LEU A 584 12.65 15.96 2.63
CA LEU A 584 12.97 14.63 3.17
C LEU A 584 13.13 14.67 4.69
N GLU A 585 13.78 15.71 5.20
CA GLU A 585 13.96 15.95 6.63
C GLU A 585 12.58 16.10 7.32
N GLY A 586 11.70 16.92 6.75
CA GLY A 586 10.34 17.11 7.27
C GLY A 586 9.52 15.83 7.27
N LEU A 587 9.68 14.99 6.24
CA LEU A 587 9.04 13.67 6.17
C LEU A 587 9.56 12.75 7.28
N HIS A 588 10.89 12.66 7.48
CA HIS A 588 11.49 11.79 8.49
C HIS A 588 11.16 12.24 9.92
N GLU A 589 11.08 13.56 10.15
CA GLU A 589 10.65 14.09 11.45
C GLU A 589 9.16 13.81 11.72
N ALA A 590 8.31 13.91 10.70
CA ALA A 590 6.87 13.62 10.86
C ALA A 590 6.59 12.11 10.97
N CYS A 591 7.35 11.28 10.24
CA CYS A 591 7.14 9.83 10.14
C CYS A 591 8.42 9.04 10.54
N PRO A 592 8.93 9.15 11.78
CA PRO A 592 10.25 8.65 12.16
C PRO A 592 10.40 7.13 12.07
N ASN A 593 9.30 6.39 12.12
CA ASN A 593 9.28 4.93 12.04
C ASN A 593 9.10 4.38 10.62
N HIS A 594 8.98 5.26 9.61
CA HIS A 594 8.73 4.91 8.21
C HIS A 594 9.71 5.64 7.29
N THR A 595 10.99 5.27 7.40
CA THR A 595 12.11 5.88 6.67
C THR A 595 12.40 5.23 5.32
N GLY A 596 11.55 4.34 4.84
CA GLY A 596 11.59 3.79 3.49
C GLY A 596 11.09 4.83 2.49
N ASP A 597 12.02 5.50 1.81
CA ASP A 597 11.78 6.70 1.00
C ASP A 597 12.46 6.65 -0.38
N TRP A 598 12.81 5.44 -0.85
CA TRP A 598 13.58 5.20 -2.09
C TRP A 598 13.01 5.88 -3.33
N TYR A 599 11.70 6.09 -3.40
CA TYR A 599 11.06 6.81 -4.53
C TYR A 599 11.29 8.33 -4.46
N PHE A 600 11.75 8.87 -3.33
CA PHE A 600 12.17 10.26 -3.17
C PHE A 600 13.70 10.39 -3.22
N SER A 601 14.40 9.56 -2.44
CA SER A 601 15.87 9.64 -2.23
C SER A 601 16.67 8.84 -3.27
N GLY A 602 16.09 7.78 -3.84
CA GLY A 602 16.79 6.79 -4.66
C GLY A 602 17.59 5.78 -3.84
N ASP A 603 17.42 5.72 -2.51
CA ASP A 603 18.10 4.82 -1.59
C ASP A 603 17.28 3.54 -1.39
N TYR A 604 17.37 2.63 -2.36
CA TYR A 604 16.66 1.37 -2.33
C TYR A 604 17.18 0.45 -1.22
N PRO A 605 16.30 -0.13 -0.39
CA PRO A 605 16.71 -1.01 0.71
C PRO A 605 17.30 -2.34 0.24
N THR A 606 16.96 -2.78 -0.99
CA THR A 606 17.44 -4.05 -1.52
C THR A 606 18.35 -3.87 -2.75
N PRO A 607 19.33 -4.77 -2.94
CA PRO A 607 20.17 -4.77 -4.14
C PRO A 607 19.38 -4.92 -5.43
N GLY A 608 18.29 -5.69 -5.40
CA GLY A 608 17.40 -5.86 -6.54
C GLY A 608 16.71 -4.56 -6.95
N GLY A 609 16.33 -3.71 -6.00
CA GLY A 609 15.78 -2.37 -6.29
C GLY A 609 16.79 -1.48 -7.02
N VAL A 610 18.05 -1.48 -6.60
CA VAL A 610 19.14 -0.76 -7.27
C VAL A 610 19.36 -1.27 -8.69
N LYS A 611 19.34 -2.59 -8.90
CA LYS A 611 19.44 -3.21 -10.23
C LYS A 611 18.31 -2.72 -11.14
N LEU A 612 17.07 -2.75 -10.65
CA LEU A 612 15.89 -2.42 -11.45
C LEU A 612 15.80 -0.93 -11.80
N VAL A 613 16.21 0.00 -10.93
CA VAL A 613 16.19 1.43 -11.27
C VAL A 613 17.19 1.77 -12.39
N ASN A 614 18.37 1.17 -12.36
CA ASN A 614 19.35 1.35 -13.45
C ASN A 614 18.82 0.77 -14.76
N GLN A 615 18.17 -0.41 -14.70
CA GLN A 615 17.57 -1.03 -15.89
C GLN A 615 16.44 -0.17 -16.46
N ALA A 616 15.53 0.34 -15.61
CA ALA A 616 14.44 1.22 -16.06
C ALA A 616 14.97 2.52 -16.71
N PHE A 617 16.10 3.03 -16.23
CA PHE A 617 16.76 4.18 -16.85
C PHE A 617 17.40 3.82 -18.19
N ILE A 618 18.10 2.69 -18.30
CA ILE A 618 18.64 2.18 -19.56
C ILE A 618 17.52 2.03 -20.59
N ASP A 619 16.44 1.33 -20.23
CA ASP A 619 15.28 1.10 -21.11
C ASP A 619 14.65 2.41 -21.59
N TYR A 620 14.55 3.40 -20.68
CA TYR A 620 14.05 4.73 -21.05
C TYR A 620 14.95 5.42 -22.08
N ILE A 621 16.28 5.42 -21.86
CA ILE A 621 17.23 6.07 -22.77
C ILE A 621 17.24 5.38 -24.13
N GLU A 622 17.26 4.04 -24.17
CA GLU A 622 17.27 3.28 -25.42
C GLU A 622 15.96 3.50 -26.22
N LYS A 623 14.81 3.60 -25.54
CA LYS A 623 13.52 3.90 -26.16
C LYS A 623 13.47 5.31 -26.76
N VAL A 624 14.01 6.31 -26.04
CA VAL A 624 13.90 7.73 -26.42
C VAL A 624 14.92 8.12 -27.48
N TYR A 625 16.13 7.59 -27.40
CA TYR A 625 17.24 7.98 -28.29
C TYR A 625 17.52 6.95 -29.42
N GLN A 626 16.72 5.87 -29.52
CA GLN A 626 16.82 4.85 -30.56
C GLN A 626 18.28 4.35 -30.79
N PHE A 627 18.94 3.96 -29.65
CA PHE A 627 20.27 3.35 -29.74
C PHE A 627 20.21 1.88 -30.16
#